data_71927148cc10eb9c59819b9a79e4bd94
#
_entry.id   71927148cc10eb9c59819b9a79e4bd94
#
_cell.length_a   1.000
_cell.length_b   1.000
_cell.length_c   1.000
_cell.angle_alpha   90.00
_cell.angle_beta   90.00
_cell.angle_gamma   90.00
#
_symmetry.space_group_name_H-M   'P 1'
#
loop_
_entity.id
_entity.type
_entity.pdbx_description
1 polymer ?
#
loop_
_entity_poly.entity_id
_entity_poly.type
_entity_poly.pdbx_seq_one_letter_code
_entity_poly.pdbx_strand_id
1 'polypeptide(L)'
;VNSRKKILIVAGNVSHLDQFVIHGFFKELAETASIYLTLPEQDLGSERWIEMATHLDGVFTEVLPYTYSARAKTAGYQLGAALTYRHRKLSKSYQVRILESLFGGFGLPMKLSSLQSLKIMFKNRGEIFKRIIHEFPAMARGTRLFFWIWSKFKTRQTNSGCSLGDTFKTVSADAVVILMQRQAGFVIAAIASGEKFKIPTLLIPYKWDNASSKSPLIRTPTKMLVYNSAIKEVCAGLHKMSLAAVVAVGSVEIGKGKEVLLSGKSTLLPLIGATIDTSSASVWLACISSLTRADTLMTKFGGLQLVWRPYPTSDKKNLKFMREFVLQHPRIELDKDISVGASHRSSKVSFAEAKDAYFRYISLLDSASFVISEGTSVIVDARARGLAVIYPAFKQNAVVGSQWHRLNTSNHLKGLRETKGVFIAEDEEELKRLVVDFLENPRRIPPDNSGENIFVDERTYAQRVLDVIDDAITEKSKQRD
;
A
#
# COMPACT_ATOMS: atom_id res chain seq x y z
N VAL A 1 -26.53 -20.13 25.36
CA VAL A 1 -25.09 -19.79 25.19
C VAL A 1 -24.98 -19.22 23.80
N ASN A 2 -24.84 -17.87 23.67
CA ASN A 2 -24.56 -17.27 22.37
C ASN A 2 -23.20 -17.78 21.88
N SER A 3 -23.20 -18.58 20.82
CA SER A 3 -21.95 -19.04 20.22
C SER A 3 -21.17 -17.82 19.72
N ARG A 4 -19.87 -17.73 20.08
CA ARG A 4 -18.99 -16.68 19.55
C ARG A 4 -19.02 -16.71 18.03
N LYS A 5 -19.07 -15.51 17.39
CA LYS A 5 -18.98 -15.39 15.93
C LYS A 5 -17.68 -16.02 15.43
N LYS A 6 -17.77 -16.72 14.32
CA LYS A 6 -16.61 -17.32 13.64
C LYS A 6 -16.16 -16.45 12.49
N ILE A 7 -14.97 -15.91 12.56
CA ILE A 7 -14.37 -15.05 11.52
C ILE A 7 -13.20 -15.79 10.89
N LEU A 8 -13.24 -15.99 9.58
CA LEU A 8 -12.14 -16.56 8.81
C LEU A 8 -11.30 -15.45 8.19
N ILE A 9 -10.04 -15.36 8.57
CA ILE A 9 -9.06 -14.46 7.98
C ILE A 9 -8.34 -15.18 6.84
N VAL A 10 -8.33 -14.58 5.65
CA VAL A 10 -7.65 -15.10 4.45
C VAL A 10 -6.50 -14.18 4.09
N ALA A 11 -5.27 -14.67 4.13
CA ALA A 11 -4.09 -13.91 3.73
C ALA A 11 -3.33 -14.61 2.59
N GLY A 12 -2.76 -13.81 1.69
CA GLY A 12 -2.05 -14.32 0.51
C GLY A 12 -0.61 -14.72 0.78
N ASN A 13 -0.05 -14.29 1.89
CA ASN A 13 1.24 -14.71 2.46
C ASN A 13 1.37 -14.18 3.89
N VAL A 14 2.38 -14.69 4.62
CA VAL A 14 2.65 -14.31 6.01
C VAL A 14 2.89 -12.80 6.18
N SER A 15 3.60 -12.15 5.27
CA SER A 15 3.91 -10.72 5.40
C SER A 15 2.69 -9.80 5.33
N HIS A 16 1.54 -10.30 4.87
CA HIS A 16 0.28 -9.55 4.93
C HIS A 16 -0.27 -9.43 6.36
N LEU A 17 0.24 -10.23 7.29
CA LEU A 17 -0.19 -10.22 8.69
C LEU A 17 0.61 -9.23 9.55
N ASP A 18 1.84 -8.87 9.14
CA ASP A 18 2.79 -8.13 9.98
C ASP A 18 2.17 -6.95 10.72
N GLN A 19 1.56 -6.03 9.98
CA GLN A 19 1.00 -4.81 10.56
C GLN A 19 -0.16 -5.11 11.51
N PHE A 20 -0.98 -6.08 11.18
CA PHE A 20 -2.11 -6.50 12.01
C PHE A 20 -1.64 -7.16 13.31
N VAL A 21 -0.53 -7.92 13.25
CA VAL A 21 0.09 -8.53 14.44
C VAL A 21 0.77 -7.47 15.30
N ILE A 22 1.59 -6.59 14.68
CA ILE A 22 2.32 -5.52 15.39
C ILE A 22 1.35 -4.61 16.16
N HIS A 23 0.19 -4.32 15.60
CA HIS A 23 -0.82 -3.44 16.19
C HIS A 23 -1.88 -4.15 17.03
N GLY A 24 -1.73 -5.45 17.28
CA GLY A 24 -2.65 -6.20 18.15
C GLY A 24 -4.04 -6.45 17.61
N PHE A 25 -4.28 -6.19 16.32
CA PHE A 25 -5.59 -6.31 15.68
C PHE A 25 -6.25 -7.67 15.91
N PHE A 26 -5.52 -8.76 15.73
CA PHE A 26 -6.07 -10.11 15.92
C PHE A 26 -6.36 -10.43 17.38
N LYS A 27 -5.59 -9.88 18.32
CA LYS A 27 -5.83 -10.05 19.76
C LYS A 27 -7.14 -9.38 20.17
N GLU A 28 -7.37 -8.15 19.73
CA GLU A 28 -8.64 -7.45 19.97
C GLU A 28 -9.84 -8.16 19.34
N LEU A 29 -9.71 -8.66 18.12
CA LEU A 29 -10.78 -9.46 17.49
C LEU A 29 -11.08 -10.74 18.28
N ALA A 30 -10.06 -11.41 18.80
CA ALA A 30 -10.20 -12.66 19.56
C ALA A 30 -10.93 -12.47 20.89
N GLU A 31 -11.02 -11.25 21.41
CA GLU A 31 -11.81 -10.97 22.63
C GLU A 31 -13.32 -11.22 22.40
N THR A 32 -13.82 -10.97 21.18
CA THR A 32 -15.24 -11.00 20.86
C THR A 32 -15.66 -12.08 19.87
N ALA A 33 -14.71 -12.67 19.14
CA ALA A 33 -14.96 -13.66 18.09
C ALA A 33 -13.99 -14.85 18.18
N SER A 34 -14.39 -15.98 17.61
CA SER A 34 -13.50 -17.11 17.32
C SER A 34 -12.84 -16.87 15.97
N ILE A 35 -11.53 -16.71 15.96
CA ILE A 35 -10.80 -16.35 14.75
C ILE A 35 -10.09 -17.56 14.17
N TYR A 36 -10.32 -17.81 12.90
CA TYR A 36 -9.62 -18.81 12.09
C TYR A 36 -8.73 -18.08 11.08
N LEU A 37 -7.52 -18.58 10.88
CA LEU A 37 -6.59 -18.03 9.89
C LEU A 37 -6.38 -19.08 8.79
N THR A 38 -6.33 -18.64 7.54
CA THR A 38 -5.88 -19.49 6.44
C THR A 38 -4.76 -18.82 5.64
N LEU A 39 -3.70 -19.56 5.43
CA LEU A 39 -2.47 -19.15 4.73
C LEU A 39 -2.10 -20.18 3.64
N PRO A 40 -1.34 -19.76 2.62
CA PRO A 40 -0.72 -20.73 1.71
C PRO A 40 0.10 -21.75 2.48
N GLU A 41 -0.07 -23.04 2.18
CA GLU A 41 0.63 -24.15 2.84
C GLU A 41 2.15 -23.93 2.92
N GLN A 42 2.75 -23.41 1.84
CA GLN A 42 4.17 -23.10 1.77
C GLN A 42 4.63 -22.05 2.79
N ASP A 43 3.73 -21.21 3.31
CA ASP A 43 4.05 -20.13 4.24
C ASP A 43 4.02 -20.61 5.69
N LEU A 44 3.27 -21.67 6.01
CA LEU A 44 3.17 -22.23 7.36
C LEU A 44 4.47 -22.85 7.87
N GLY A 45 5.34 -23.33 6.97
CA GLY A 45 6.67 -23.83 7.30
C GLY A 45 7.75 -22.75 7.28
N SER A 46 7.42 -21.48 7.01
CA SER A 46 8.43 -20.42 6.94
C SER A 46 8.89 -20.00 8.33
N GLU A 47 10.17 -19.68 8.48
CA GLU A 47 10.75 -19.15 9.71
C GLU A 47 9.97 -17.93 10.23
N ARG A 48 9.57 -17.05 9.34
CA ARG A 48 8.75 -15.87 9.66
C ARG A 48 7.41 -16.23 10.28
N TRP A 49 6.73 -17.27 9.78
CA TRP A 49 5.47 -17.73 10.39
C TRP A 49 5.69 -18.34 11.76
N ILE A 50 6.70 -19.20 11.91
CA ILE A 50 7.04 -19.86 13.18
C ILE A 50 7.27 -18.81 14.26
N GLU A 51 8.05 -17.79 13.96
CA GLU A 51 8.31 -16.67 14.85
C GLU A 51 7.05 -15.85 15.15
N MET A 52 6.26 -15.49 14.11
CA MET A 52 5.02 -14.74 14.29
C MET A 52 3.99 -15.51 15.12
N ALA A 53 3.90 -16.82 14.94
CA ALA A 53 2.96 -17.68 15.67
C ALA A 53 3.17 -17.63 17.18
N THR A 54 4.40 -17.45 17.65
CA THR A 54 4.67 -17.29 19.10
C THR A 54 4.02 -16.04 19.68
N HIS A 55 3.87 -14.98 18.87
CA HIS A 55 3.17 -13.75 19.27
C HIS A 55 1.64 -13.85 19.20
N LEU A 56 1.15 -14.89 18.56
CA LEU A 56 -0.28 -15.14 18.27
C LEU A 56 -0.82 -16.37 19.02
N ASP A 57 -0.06 -16.86 19.99
CA ASP A 57 -0.49 -18.00 20.79
C ASP A 57 -1.83 -17.73 21.47
N GLY A 58 -2.77 -18.65 21.34
CA GLY A 58 -4.12 -18.52 21.85
C GLY A 58 -5.04 -17.51 21.13
N VAL A 59 -4.52 -16.80 20.11
CA VAL A 59 -5.33 -15.81 19.31
C VAL A 59 -6.19 -16.48 18.28
N PHE A 60 -5.65 -17.42 17.53
CA PHE A 60 -6.42 -18.18 16.53
C PHE A 60 -6.97 -19.47 17.10
N THR A 61 -8.24 -19.74 16.84
CA THR A 61 -8.87 -21.02 17.16
C THR A 61 -8.21 -22.14 16.37
N GLU A 62 -7.89 -21.87 15.11
CA GLU A 62 -7.21 -22.80 14.23
C GLU A 62 -6.52 -22.06 13.08
N VAL A 63 -5.39 -22.60 12.61
CA VAL A 63 -4.67 -22.13 11.42
C VAL A 63 -4.71 -23.21 10.36
N LEU A 64 -5.33 -22.92 9.24
CA LEU A 64 -5.62 -23.86 8.18
C LEU A 64 -4.77 -23.58 6.93
N PRO A 65 -4.15 -24.59 6.34
CA PRO A 65 -3.47 -24.41 5.07
C PRO A 65 -4.45 -24.30 3.91
N TYR A 66 -4.04 -23.55 2.86
CA TYR A 66 -4.66 -23.70 1.56
C TYR A 66 -3.60 -23.84 0.48
N THR A 67 -3.92 -24.63 -0.54
CA THR A 67 -3.08 -24.80 -1.70
C THR A 67 -3.47 -23.80 -2.79
N TYR A 68 -2.46 -23.30 -3.50
CA TYR A 68 -2.66 -22.38 -4.59
C TYR A 68 -1.66 -22.68 -5.71
N SER A 69 -2.13 -23.36 -6.73
CA SER A 69 -1.29 -23.84 -7.82
C SER A 69 -0.61 -22.69 -8.59
N ALA A 70 0.59 -22.94 -9.13
CA ALA A 70 1.33 -21.97 -9.94
C ALA A 70 0.49 -21.47 -11.13
N ARG A 71 -0.29 -22.36 -11.73
CA ARG A 71 -1.21 -22.04 -12.84
C ARG A 71 -2.31 -21.06 -12.40
N ALA A 72 -2.89 -21.25 -11.22
CA ALA A 72 -3.90 -20.36 -10.67
C ALA A 72 -3.30 -18.98 -10.29
N LYS A 73 -2.09 -18.97 -9.71
CA LYS A 73 -1.35 -17.72 -9.45
C LYS A 73 -1.14 -16.91 -10.72
N THR A 74 -0.63 -17.56 -11.78
CA THR A 74 -0.41 -16.92 -13.07
C THR A 74 -1.71 -16.42 -13.70
N ALA A 75 -2.79 -17.21 -13.66
CA ALA A 75 -4.09 -16.81 -14.18
C ALA A 75 -4.64 -15.57 -13.46
N GLY A 76 -4.57 -15.54 -12.13
CA GLY A 76 -5.00 -14.38 -11.33
C GLY A 76 -4.19 -13.11 -11.62
N TYR A 77 -2.87 -13.25 -11.76
CA TYR A 77 -1.99 -12.14 -12.14
C TYR A 77 -2.33 -11.58 -13.53
N GLN A 78 -2.48 -12.46 -14.52
CA GLN A 78 -2.85 -12.07 -15.89
C GLN A 78 -4.20 -11.35 -15.95
N LEU A 79 -5.17 -11.82 -15.19
CA LEU A 79 -6.46 -11.16 -15.06
C LEU A 79 -6.34 -9.74 -14.49
N GLY A 80 -5.63 -9.58 -13.38
CA GLY A 80 -5.42 -8.29 -12.74
C GLY A 80 -4.72 -7.30 -13.67
N ALA A 81 -3.67 -7.75 -14.35
CA ALA A 81 -2.92 -6.93 -15.31
C ALA A 81 -3.79 -6.50 -16.51
N ALA A 82 -4.53 -7.44 -17.11
CA ALA A 82 -5.39 -7.13 -18.25
C ALA A 82 -6.54 -6.17 -17.89
N LEU A 83 -7.14 -6.32 -16.71
CA LEU A 83 -8.17 -5.39 -16.22
C LEU A 83 -7.61 -4.00 -16.00
N THR A 84 -6.43 -3.91 -15.38
CA THR A 84 -5.78 -2.62 -15.13
C THR A 84 -5.51 -1.88 -16.42
N TYR A 85 -4.98 -2.57 -17.43
CA TYR A 85 -4.73 -1.97 -18.73
C TYR A 85 -6.01 -1.47 -19.43
N ARG A 86 -7.11 -2.22 -19.30
CA ARG A 86 -8.39 -1.84 -19.95
C ARG A 86 -9.16 -0.77 -19.19
N HIS A 87 -8.80 -0.49 -17.95
CA HIS A 87 -9.59 0.42 -17.12
C HIS A 87 -9.23 1.87 -17.38
N ARG A 88 -10.08 2.58 -18.15
CA ARG A 88 -9.88 3.98 -18.56
C ARG A 88 -9.80 4.99 -17.42
N LYS A 89 -10.29 4.63 -16.21
CA LYS A 89 -10.28 5.50 -15.02
C LYS A 89 -8.98 5.41 -14.21
N LEU A 90 -8.10 4.46 -14.50
CA LEU A 90 -6.78 4.41 -13.88
C LEU A 90 -5.87 5.46 -14.53
N SER A 91 -5.04 6.11 -13.71
CA SER A 91 -4.13 7.13 -14.21
C SER A 91 -3.20 6.55 -15.28
N LYS A 92 -2.90 7.34 -16.31
CA LYS A 92 -1.98 6.94 -17.40
C LYS A 92 -0.60 6.53 -16.83
N SER A 93 -0.13 7.20 -15.77
CA SER A 93 1.11 6.86 -15.09
C SER A 93 1.10 5.45 -14.48
N TYR A 94 -0.04 4.99 -13.98
CA TYR A 94 -0.16 3.64 -13.43
C TYR A 94 -0.22 2.58 -14.54
N GLN A 95 -0.91 2.88 -15.65
CA GLN A 95 -0.91 2.01 -16.85
C GLN A 95 0.50 1.85 -17.41
N VAL A 96 1.28 2.94 -17.46
CA VAL A 96 2.69 2.91 -17.89
C VAL A 96 3.52 2.05 -16.93
N ARG A 97 3.37 2.19 -15.60
CA ARG A 97 4.10 1.36 -14.63
C ARG A 97 3.78 -0.13 -14.75
N ILE A 98 2.55 -0.49 -15.09
CA ILE A 98 2.21 -1.89 -15.35
C ILE A 98 2.90 -2.38 -16.59
N LEU A 99 2.91 -1.58 -17.65
CA LEU A 99 3.68 -1.89 -18.86
C LEU A 99 5.18 -1.99 -18.52
N GLU A 100 5.74 -1.06 -17.77
CA GLU A 100 7.12 -1.13 -17.30
C GLU A 100 7.40 -2.38 -16.45
N SER A 101 6.51 -2.73 -15.53
CA SER A 101 6.61 -3.94 -14.71
C SER A 101 6.55 -5.22 -15.55
N LEU A 102 5.76 -5.20 -16.61
CA LEU A 102 5.61 -6.33 -17.52
C LEU A 102 6.80 -6.46 -18.49
N PHE A 103 7.31 -5.32 -18.96
CA PHE A 103 8.41 -5.26 -19.91
C PHE A 103 9.78 -5.02 -19.26
N GLY A 104 9.83 -4.47 -18.05
CA GLY A 104 11.05 -4.19 -17.31
C GLY A 104 11.87 -5.43 -16.96
N GLY A 105 11.21 -6.60 -16.85
CA GLY A 105 11.88 -7.89 -16.75
C GLY A 105 12.76 -8.26 -17.96
N PHE A 106 12.71 -7.44 -19.04
CA PHE A 106 13.55 -7.59 -20.24
C PHE A 106 14.75 -6.63 -20.28
N GLY A 107 14.97 -5.84 -19.21
CA GLY A 107 16.02 -4.82 -19.20
C GLY A 107 15.79 -3.69 -20.22
N LEU A 108 14.55 -3.50 -20.67
CA LEU A 108 14.18 -2.45 -21.61
C LEU A 108 13.94 -1.14 -20.86
N PRO A 109 14.77 -0.08 -21.10
CA PRO A 109 14.45 1.23 -20.59
C PRO A 109 13.25 1.76 -21.37
N MET A 110 12.07 1.71 -20.76
CA MET A 110 10.86 2.26 -21.40
C MET A 110 10.79 3.79 -21.29
N LYS A 111 11.75 4.48 -21.86
CA LYS A 111 11.53 5.80 -22.39
C LYS A 111 11.04 5.61 -23.83
N LEU A 112 9.74 5.53 -24.01
CA LEU A 112 9.05 5.32 -25.30
C LEU A 112 9.39 6.38 -26.40
N SER A 113 10.26 7.33 -26.10
CA SER A 113 10.67 8.41 -26.99
C SER A 113 12.01 8.21 -27.68
N SER A 114 12.76 7.12 -27.42
CA SER A 114 14.07 6.95 -28.03
C SER A 114 14.07 5.84 -29.10
N LEU A 115 14.65 6.15 -30.25
CA LEU A 115 14.97 5.20 -31.32
C LEU A 115 15.75 3.95 -30.84
N GLN A 116 16.50 4.10 -29.74
CA GLN A 116 17.24 3.00 -29.11
C GLN A 116 16.30 1.99 -28.43
N SER A 117 15.23 2.46 -27.75
CA SER A 117 14.23 1.57 -27.15
C SER A 117 13.50 0.75 -28.21
N LEU A 118 13.19 1.34 -29.36
CA LEU A 118 12.62 0.65 -30.50
C LEU A 118 13.58 -0.42 -31.07
N LYS A 119 14.88 -0.11 -31.24
CA LYS A 119 15.87 -1.07 -31.70
C LYS A 119 16.01 -2.29 -30.78
N ILE A 120 15.99 -2.06 -29.44
CA ILE A 120 16.05 -3.13 -28.45
C ILE A 120 14.76 -3.98 -28.50
N MET A 121 13.59 -3.34 -28.66
CA MET A 121 12.31 -4.05 -28.87
C MET A 121 12.37 -4.93 -30.15
N PHE A 122 12.89 -4.41 -31.26
CA PHE A 122 13.02 -5.18 -32.50
C PHE A 122 14.04 -6.33 -32.38
N LYS A 123 15.14 -6.16 -31.62
CA LYS A 123 16.13 -7.21 -31.38
C LYS A 123 15.56 -8.37 -30.56
N ASN A 124 14.70 -8.08 -29.59
CA ASN A 124 14.08 -9.07 -28.69
C ASN A 124 12.62 -9.39 -29.07
N ARG A 125 12.21 -9.06 -30.30
CA ARG A 125 10.81 -9.16 -30.75
C ARG A 125 10.17 -10.54 -30.54
N GLY A 126 10.94 -11.62 -30.66
CA GLY A 126 10.43 -12.98 -30.50
C GLY A 126 9.99 -13.28 -29.06
N GLU A 127 10.79 -12.91 -28.07
CA GLU A 127 10.48 -13.11 -26.65
C GLU A 127 9.39 -12.16 -26.17
N ILE A 128 9.44 -10.90 -26.59
CA ILE A 128 8.42 -9.90 -26.30
C ILE A 128 7.08 -10.31 -26.89
N PHE A 129 7.09 -10.77 -28.15
CA PHE A 129 5.89 -11.22 -28.85
C PHE A 129 5.30 -12.49 -28.22
N LYS A 130 6.13 -13.46 -27.81
CA LYS A 130 5.69 -14.64 -27.08
C LYS A 130 5.04 -14.27 -25.77
N ARG A 131 5.60 -13.34 -24.98
CA ARG A 131 4.99 -12.87 -23.71
C ARG A 131 3.74 -12.06 -23.96
N ILE A 132 3.69 -11.15 -24.93
CA ILE A 132 2.49 -10.41 -25.29
C ILE A 132 1.36 -11.39 -25.66
N ILE A 133 1.64 -12.38 -26.50
CA ILE A 133 0.63 -13.39 -26.86
C ILE A 133 0.25 -14.26 -25.67
N HIS A 134 1.21 -14.65 -24.83
CA HIS A 134 0.96 -15.55 -23.70
C HIS A 134 0.31 -14.83 -22.53
N GLU A 135 0.76 -13.61 -22.21
CA GLU A 135 0.28 -12.85 -21.03
C GLU A 135 -0.92 -11.94 -21.33
N PHE A 136 -1.09 -11.48 -22.58
CA PHE A 136 -2.14 -10.53 -22.98
C PHE A 136 -2.92 -10.87 -24.25
N PRO A 137 -3.39 -12.10 -24.44
CA PRO A 137 -4.13 -12.44 -25.64
C PRO A 137 -5.40 -11.57 -25.83
N ALA A 138 -5.99 -11.10 -24.74
CA ALA A 138 -7.15 -10.20 -24.76
C ALA A 138 -6.82 -8.78 -25.23
N MET A 139 -5.57 -8.32 -25.05
CA MET A 139 -5.11 -7.02 -25.51
C MET A 139 -4.81 -7.04 -27.01
N ALA A 140 -4.21 -8.13 -27.50
CA ALA A 140 -3.84 -8.28 -28.89
C ALA A 140 -5.05 -8.41 -29.84
N ARG A 141 -6.20 -8.85 -29.34
CA ARG A 141 -7.39 -9.16 -30.13
C ARG A 141 -8.60 -8.26 -29.90
N GLY A 142 -8.49 -7.22 -29.09
CA GLY A 142 -9.37 -6.03 -29.07
C GLY A 142 -10.87 -6.16 -28.80
N THR A 143 -11.48 -7.31 -28.90
CA THR A 143 -12.94 -7.42 -28.79
C THR A 143 -13.42 -7.63 -27.33
N ARG A 144 -14.54 -6.96 -26.97
CA ARG A 144 -15.16 -7.11 -25.64
C ARG A 144 -15.55 -8.57 -25.37
N LEU A 145 -16.05 -9.27 -26.38
CA LEU A 145 -16.47 -10.66 -26.27
C LEU A 145 -15.31 -11.60 -25.96
N PHE A 146 -14.19 -11.47 -26.69
CA PHE A 146 -13.01 -12.29 -26.44
C PHE A 146 -12.47 -12.08 -25.01
N PHE A 147 -12.38 -10.82 -24.57
CA PHE A 147 -11.96 -10.54 -23.19
C PHE A 147 -12.90 -11.15 -22.16
N TRP A 148 -14.21 -11.10 -22.40
CA TRP A 148 -15.20 -11.68 -21.50
C TRP A 148 -15.04 -13.23 -21.40
N ILE A 149 -14.93 -13.92 -22.54
CA ILE A 149 -14.70 -15.38 -22.56
C ILE A 149 -13.37 -15.73 -21.88
N TRP A 150 -12.30 -15.05 -22.24
CA TRP A 150 -10.98 -15.26 -21.65
C TRP A 150 -10.96 -14.99 -20.15
N SER A 151 -11.60 -13.94 -19.68
CA SER A 151 -11.68 -13.62 -18.26
C SER A 151 -12.45 -14.67 -17.48
N LYS A 152 -13.54 -15.19 -18.02
CA LYS A 152 -14.27 -16.33 -17.41
C LYS A 152 -13.41 -17.60 -17.31
N PHE A 153 -12.69 -17.91 -18.38
CA PHE A 153 -11.77 -19.06 -18.39
C PHE A 153 -10.66 -18.90 -17.35
N LYS A 154 -10.01 -17.72 -17.28
CA LYS A 154 -8.97 -17.45 -16.29
C LYS A 154 -9.52 -17.46 -14.85
N THR A 155 -10.70 -16.91 -14.62
CA THR A 155 -11.39 -16.98 -13.32
C THR A 155 -11.66 -18.43 -12.91
N ARG A 156 -12.11 -19.27 -13.85
CA ARG A 156 -12.31 -20.71 -13.58
C ARG A 156 -10.98 -21.39 -13.23
N GLN A 157 -9.89 -21.12 -13.97
CA GLN A 157 -8.56 -21.65 -13.64
C GLN A 157 -8.09 -21.21 -12.25
N THR A 158 -8.36 -19.98 -11.88
CA THR A 158 -8.00 -19.43 -10.57
C THR A 158 -8.74 -20.15 -9.46
N ASN A 159 -10.05 -20.33 -9.61
CA ASN A 159 -10.89 -20.98 -8.60
C ASN A 159 -10.60 -22.49 -8.47
N SER A 160 -10.43 -23.19 -9.58
CA SER A 160 -10.17 -24.64 -9.56
C SER A 160 -8.76 -25.01 -9.07
N GLY A 161 -7.83 -24.08 -9.09
CA GLY A 161 -6.46 -24.26 -8.60
C GLY A 161 -6.22 -23.75 -7.18
N CYS A 162 -7.29 -23.46 -6.40
CA CYS A 162 -7.23 -22.96 -5.04
C CYS A 162 -8.17 -23.74 -4.13
N SER A 163 -7.65 -24.30 -3.04
CA SER A 163 -8.44 -25.15 -2.10
C SER A 163 -9.22 -24.34 -1.04
N LEU A 164 -9.26 -23.01 -1.13
CA LEU A 164 -9.98 -22.16 -0.17
C LEU A 164 -11.45 -22.57 0.02
N GLY A 165 -12.10 -23.12 -1.01
CA GLY A 165 -13.47 -23.62 -0.90
C GLY A 165 -13.65 -24.71 0.16
N ASP A 166 -12.66 -25.56 0.37
CA ASP A 166 -12.70 -26.60 1.39
C ASP A 166 -12.51 -26.00 2.79
N THR A 167 -11.63 -25.03 2.95
CA THR A 167 -11.46 -24.27 4.21
C THR A 167 -12.77 -23.58 4.62
N PHE A 168 -13.50 -22.97 3.68
CA PHE A 168 -14.78 -22.34 3.95
C PHE A 168 -15.84 -23.34 4.47
N LYS A 169 -15.86 -24.57 3.95
CA LYS A 169 -16.74 -25.64 4.44
C LYS A 169 -16.36 -26.08 5.85
N THR A 170 -15.06 -26.29 6.11
CA THR A 170 -14.55 -26.77 7.39
C THR A 170 -14.86 -25.80 8.52
N VAL A 171 -14.59 -24.50 8.33
CA VAL A 171 -14.78 -23.49 9.37
C VAL A 171 -16.24 -23.14 9.57
N SER A 172 -17.04 -23.16 8.53
CA SER A 172 -18.45 -22.66 8.55
C SER A 172 -18.50 -21.25 9.17
N ALA A 173 -17.68 -20.34 8.66
CA ALA A 173 -17.52 -18.99 9.20
C ALA A 173 -18.78 -18.14 9.00
N ASP A 174 -19.06 -17.22 9.94
CA ASP A 174 -20.12 -16.22 9.82
C ASP A 174 -19.71 -15.07 8.89
N ALA A 175 -18.41 -14.75 8.84
CA ALA A 175 -17.82 -13.77 7.93
C ALA A 175 -16.39 -14.13 7.53
N VAL A 176 -15.96 -13.61 6.39
CA VAL A 176 -14.60 -13.80 5.88
C VAL A 176 -13.95 -12.46 5.66
N VAL A 177 -12.75 -12.26 6.25
CA VAL A 177 -11.92 -11.09 6.07
C VAL A 177 -10.74 -11.45 5.17
N ILE A 178 -10.60 -10.75 4.05
CA ILE A 178 -9.57 -10.99 3.04
C ILE A 178 -8.55 -9.86 3.10
N LEU A 179 -7.29 -10.17 3.45
CA LEU A 179 -6.21 -9.21 3.48
C LEU A 179 -5.57 -9.10 2.09
N MET A 180 -5.69 -7.94 1.45
CA MET A 180 -5.29 -7.75 0.06
C MET A 180 -4.19 -6.71 -0.13
N GLN A 181 -3.06 -7.09 -0.69
CA GLN A 181 -2.07 -6.14 -1.20
C GLN A 181 -2.42 -5.67 -2.64
N ARG A 182 -2.85 -6.59 -3.47
CA ARG A 182 -3.34 -6.38 -4.85
C ARG A 182 -4.25 -7.52 -5.23
N GLN A 183 -5.09 -7.32 -6.25
CA GLN A 183 -5.88 -8.42 -6.75
C GLN A 183 -4.97 -9.57 -7.17
N ALA A 184 -5.10 -10.67 -6.47
CA ALA A 184 -4.43 -11.94 -6.75
C ALA A 184 -5.48 -13.04 -6.88
N GLY A 185 -5.09 -14.19 -7.35
CA GLY A 185 -6.04 -15.27 -7.57
C GLY A 185 -6.72 -15.75 -6.29
N PHE A 186 -6.02 -15.75 -5.15
CA PHE A 186 -6.63 -16.13 -3.86
C PHE A 186 -7.78 -15.18 -3.46
N VAL A 187 -7.68 -13.88 -3.76
CA VAL A 187 -8.76 -12.90 -3.53
C VAL A 187 -10.00 -13.29 -4.35
N ILE A 188 -9.79 -13.61 -5.64
CA ILE A 188 -10.88 -14.05 -6.53
C ILE A 188 -11.53 -15.34 -6.00
N ALA A 189 -10.71 -16.31 -5.58
CA ALA A 189 -11.17 -17.58 -5.05
C ALA A 189 -11.90 -17.42 -3.71
N ALA A 190 -11.40 -16.57 -2.81
CA ALA A 190 -12.03 -16.29 -1.52
C ALA A 190 -13.42 -15.64 -1.69
N ILE A 191 -13.51 -14.61 -2.55
CA ILE A 191 -14.80 -13.95 -2.84
C ILE A 191 -15.78 -14.96 -3.49
N ALA A 192 -15.30 -15.76 -4.47
CA ALA A 192 -16.12 -16.78 -5.11
C ALA A 192 -16.63 -17.86 -4.13
N SER A 193 -15.79 -18.23 -3.15
CA SER A 193 -16.18 -19.17 -2.09
C SER A 193 -17.23 -18.53 -1.16
N GLY A 194 -17.06 -17.27 -0.76
CA GLY A 194 -18.06 -16.54 0.01
C GLY A 194 -19.41 -16.46 -0.70
N GLU A 195 -19.42 -16.15 -1.99
CA GLU A 195 -20.64 -16.15 -2.81
C GLU A 195 -21.30 -17.54 -2.83
N LYS A 196 -20.51 -18.61 -3.07
CA LYS A 196 -20.99 -19.98 -3.15
C LYS A 196 -21.62 -20.46 -1.85
N PHE A 197 -21.00 -20.16 -0.72
CA PHE A 197 -21.46 -20.58 0.61
C PHE A 197 -22.36 -19.55 1.30
N LYS A 198 -22.68 -18.46 0.61
CA LYS A 198 -23.50 -17.35 1.12
C LYS A 198 -22.93 -16.72 2.40
N ILE A 199 -21.60 -16.67 2.53
CA ILE A 199 -20.88 -16.05 3.63
C ILE A 199 -20.45 -14.64 3.21
N PRO A 200 -20.69 -13.57 4.01
CA PRO A 200 -20.25 -12.23 3.67
C PRO A 200 -18.71 -12.15 3.65
N THR A 201 -18.19 -11.48 2.64
CA THR A 201 -16.75 -11.28 2.45
C THR A 201 -16.39 -9.81 2.60
N LEU A 202 -15.40 -9.51 3.43
CA LEU A 202 -14.87 -8.19 3.66
C LEU A 202 -13.45 -8.12 3.13
N LEU A 203 -13.14 -7.11 2.33
CA LEU A 203 -11.82 -6.92 1.75
C LEU A 203 -11.10 -5.77 2.43
N ILE A 204 -9.94 -6.03 3.02
CA ILE A 204 -9.06 -5.03 3.65
C ILE A 204 -7.83 -4.83 2.77
N PRO A 205 -7.66 -3.66 2.14
CA PRO A 205 -6.43 -3.32 1.43
C PRO A 205 -5.26 -3.14 2.40
N TYR A 206 -4.11 -3.71 2.06
CA TYR A 206 -2.91 -3.67 2.91
C TYR A 206 -2.29 -2.27 3.05
N LYS A 207 -2.42 -1.40 2.05
CA LYS A 207 -1.95 -0.01 2.05
C LYS A 207 -2.99 0.91 1.42
N TRP A 208 -2.94 2.18 1.80
CA TRP A 208 -3.91 3.20 1.42
C TRP A 208 -4.17 3.33 -0.09
N ASP A 209 -3.14 3.11 -0.91
CA ASP A 209 -3.23 3.19 -2.36
C ASP A 209 -3.76 1.90 -3.03
N ASN A 210 -3.73 0.78 -2.31
CA ASN A 210 -3.95 -0.53 -2.94
C ASN A 210 -5.35 -0.68 -3.53
N ALA A 211 -6.37 -0.15 -2.85
CA ALA A 211 -7.75 -0.22 -3.32
C ALA A 211 -8.00 0.65 -4.57
N SER A 212 -7.33 1.79 -4.69
CA SER A 212 -7.59 2.80 -5.72
C SER A 212 -6.59 2.79 -6.88
N SER A 213 -5.41 2.16 -6.70
CA SER A 213 -4.31 2.26 -7.67
C SER A 213 -3.90 0.94 -8.30
N LYS A 214 -4.26 -0.23 -7.73
CA LYS A 214 -3.70 -1.50 -8.22
C LYS A 214 -4.47 -2.09 -9.41
N SER A 215 -5.67 -2.55 -9.23
CA SER A 215 -6.50 -3.07 -10.33
C SER A 215 -7.96 -3.13 -9.93
N PRO A 216 -8.89 -2.98 -10.88
CA PRO A 216 -10.29 -3.26 -10.63
C PRO A 216 -10.48 -4.70 -10.18
N LEU A 217 -11.42 -4.94 -9.28
CA LEU A 217 -11.79 -6.29 -8.88
C LEU A 217 -12.61 -6.99 -9.95
N ILE A 218 -12.36 -8.28 -10.17
CA ILE A 218 -13.18 -9.13 -11.06
C ILE A 218 -14.46 -9.54 -10.38
N ARG A 219 -14.36 -9.83 -9.07
CA ARG A 219 -15.47 -10.13 -8.19
C ARG A 219 -15.46 -9.11 -7.07
N THR A 220 -16.63 -8.66 -6.68
CA THR A 220 -16.80 -7.69 -5.61
C THR A 220 -17.07 -8.41 -4.29
N PRO A 221 -16.37 -8.03 -3.20
CA PRO A 221 -16.71 -8.49 -1.86
C PRO A 221 -18.06 -7.91 -1.41
N THR A 222 -18.62 -8.41 -0.34
CA THR A 222 -19.80 -7.82 0.31
C THR A 222 -19.50 -6.41 0.79
N LYS A 223 -18.36 -6.22 1.43
CA LYS A 223 -17.87 -4.90 1.87
C LYS A 223 -16.39 -4.75 1.49
N MET A 224 -15.99 -3.53 1.14
CA MET A 224 -14.59 -3.12 0.97
C MET A 224 -14.27 -2.06 2.01
N LEU A 225 -13.26 -2.32 2.84
CA LEU A 225 -12.81 -1.40 3.86
C LEU A 225 -11.67 -0.55 3.30
N VAL A 226 -11.78 0.76 3.39
CA VAL A 226 -10.79 1.69 2.84
C VAL A 226 -10.25 2.62 3.92
N TYR A 227 -9.10 3.24 3.65
CA TYR A 227 -8.39 4.06 4.61
C TYR A 227 -9.12 5.37 4.96
N ASN A 228 -9.85 5.96 4.01
CA ASN A 228 -10.46 7.27 4.20
C ASN A 228 -11.65 7.50 3.25
N SER A 229 -12.37 8.57 3.49
CA SER A 229 -13.57 8.93 2.71
C SER A 229 -13.25 9.40 1.29
N ALA A 230 -12.12 10.07 1.08
CA ALA A 230 -11.72 10.54 -0.26
C ALA A 230 -11.57 9.41 -1.28
N ILE A 231 -11.16 8.21 -0.80
CA ILE A 231 -10.98 7.03 -1.66
C ILE A 231 -12.29 6.25 -1.85
N LYS A 232 -13.28 6.43 -0.99
CA LYS A 232 -14.52 5.66 -0.99
C LYS A 232 -15.25 5.71 -2.34
N GLU A 233 -15.52 6.91 -2.87
CA GLU A 233 -16.16 7.09 -4.16
C GLU A 233 -15.32 6.54 -5.32
N VAL A 234 -14.00 6.76 -5.26
CA VAL A 234 -13.07 6.24 -6.25
C VAL A 234 -13.15 4.71 -6.29
N CYS A 235 -13.12 4.06 -5.13
CA CYS A 235 -13.19 2.61 -5.03
C CYS A 235 -14.55 2.06 -5.48
N ALA A 236 -15.65 2.70 -5.08
CA ALA A 236 -16.98 2.32 -5.50
C ALA A 236 -17.09 2.33 -7.04
N GLY A 237 -16.67 3.41 -7.68
CA GLY A 237 -16.68 3.53 -9.15
C GLY A 237 -15.68 2.60 -9.85
N LEU A 238 -14.47 2.41 -9.29
CA LEU A 238 -13.43 1.56 -9.87
C LEU A 238 -13.82 0.08 -9.83
N HIS A 239 -14.37 -0.38 -8.71
CA HIS A 239 -14.70 -1.78 -8.47
C HIS A 239 -16.16 -2.11 -8.78
N LYS A 240 -16.96 -1.13 -9.24
CA LYS A 240 -18.39 -1.28 -9.54
C LYS A 240 -19.20 -1.77 -8.32
N MET A 241 -18.89 -1.23 -7.17
CA MET A 241 -19.59 -1.49 -5.92
C MET A 241 -20.57 -0.34 -5.61
N SER A 242 -21.61 -0.62 -4.83
CA SER A 242 -22.43 0.46 -4.26
C SER A 242 -21.60 1.28 -3.27
N LEU A 243 -21.91 2.56 -3.11
CA LEU A 243 -21.20 3.42 -2.16
C LEU A 243 -21.36 2.92 -0.72
N ALA A 244 -22.49 2.30 -0.37
CA ALA A 244 -22.75 1.68 0.93
C ALA A 244 -21.91 0.42 1.20
N ALA A 245 -21.42 -0.24 0.14
CA ALA A 245 -20.55 -1.41 0.27
C ALA A 245 -19.06 -1.04 0.47
N VAL A 246 -18.68 0.22 0.28
CA VAL A 246 -17.32 0.71 0.54
C VAL A 246 -17.34 1.54 1.83
N VAL A 247 -16.61 1.10 2.84
CA VAL A 247 -16.62 1.69 4.18
C VAL A 247 -15.25 2.23 4.54
N ALA A 248 -15.17 3.50 4.93
CA ALA A 248 -13.94 4.08 5.46
C ALA A 248 -13.78 3.66 6.93
N VAL A 249 -12.69 2.96 7.24
CA VAL A 249 -12.38 2.45 8.58
C VAL A 249 -11.00 2.90 9.09
N GLY A 250 -10.24 3.65 8.29
CA GLY A 250 -8.88 4.04 8.62
C GLY A 250 -7.86 2.94 8.36
N SER A 251 -6.77 2.99 9.09
CA SER A 251 -5.66 2.03 9.01
C SER A 251 -5.39 1.39 10.36
N VAL A 252 -4.92 0.16 10.33
CA VAL A 252 -4.41 -0.51 11.52
C VAL A 252 -3.15 0.18 12.08
N GLU A 253 -2.39 0.85 11.22
CA GLU A 253 -1.16 1.59 11.60
C GLU A 253 -1.48 2.92 12.31
N ILE A 254 -2.70 3.43 12.17
CA ILE A 254 -3.17 4.66 12.82
C ILE A 254 -3.96 4.24 14.07
N GLY A 255 -3.26 4.05 15.17
CA GLY A 255 -3.89 3.83 16.48
C GLY A 255 -4.64 5.07 16.97
N LYS A 256 -5.30 4.97 18.15
CA LYS A 256 -5.82 6.14 18.88
C LYS A 256 -4.73 7.20 18.87
N GLY A 257 -5.04 8.38 18.37
CA GLY A 257 -4.11 9.49 18.36
C GLY A 257 -3.59 9.72 19.78
N LYS A 258 -2.45 9.11 20.11
CA LYS A 258 -1.70 9.52 21.28
C LYS A 258 -1.32 10.95 20.99
N GLU A 259 -1.75 11.87 21.83
CA GLU A 259 -1.11 13.17 21.92
C GLU A 259 0.39 12.92 22.08
N VAL A 260 1.10 12.99 20.97
CA VAL A 260 2.56 12.99 21.00
C VAL A 260 2.90 14.40 21.48
N LEU A 261 2.94 14.53 22.79
CA LEU A 261 3.54 15.68 23.44
C LEU A 261 4.96 15.78 22.91
N LEU A 262 5.34 16.96 22.42
CA LEU A 262 6.72 17.32 22.12
C LEU A 262 7.52 17.24 23.44
N SER A 263 7.86 16.04 23.87
CA SER A 263 8.65 15.81 25.06
C SER A 263 10.12 15.95 24.66
N GLY A 264 10.69 17.09 25.02
CA GLY A 264 12.12 17.29 25.06
C GLY A 264 12.65 18.10 23.88
N LYS A 265 13.42 19.10 24.21
CA LYS A 265 14.29 19.87 23.30
C LYS A 265 15.33 18.92 22.71
N SER A 266 15.00 18.23 21.60
CA SER A 266 16.03 17.65 20.77
C SER A 266 16.79 18.76 20.07
N THR A 267 18.07 18.85 20.27
CA THR A 267 18.97 19.79 19.59
C THR A 267 19.13 19.50 18.09
N LEU A 268 18.62 18.35 17.62
CA LEU A 268 18.60 17.95 16.23
C LEU A 268 17.15 17.77 15.80
N LEU A 269 16.73 18.50 14.79
CA LEU A 269 15.41 18.41 14.19
C LEU A 269 15.52 17.56 12.92
N PRO A 270 15.30 16.23 12.99
CA PRO A 270 15.37 15.41 11.81
C PRO A 270 14.20 15.77 10.88
N LEU A 271 14.54 16.06 9.64
CA LEU A 271 13.60 16.08 8.54
C LEU A 271 13.56 14.69 7.92
N ILE A 272 12.38 14.21 7.58
CA ILE A 272 12.26 12.95 6.87
C ILE A 272 11.96 13.25 5.42
N GLY A 273 12.84 12.81 4.53
CA GLY A 273 12.58 12.83 3.10
C GLY A 273 12.15 11.47 2.60
N ALA A 274 10.87 11.29 2.24
CA ALA A 274 10.36 10.04 1.68
C ALA A 274 10.15 10.17 0.17
N THR A 275 10.80 9.30 -0.60
CA THR A 275 10.81 9.36 -2.07
C THR A 275 10.31 8.08 -2.71
N ILE A 276 9.68 8.20 -3.89
CA ILE A 276 9.26 7.06 -4.72
C ILE A 276 10.32 6.76 -5.78
N ASP A 277 10.91 7.81 -6.33
CA ASP A 277 11.87 7.73 -7.43
C ASP A 277 13.12 8.53 -7.09
N THR A 278 14.28 7.89 -7.19
CA THR A 278 15.58 8.52 -6.90
C THR A 278 15.90 9.66 -7.86
N SER A 279 15.44 9.61 -9.10
CA SER A 279 15.70 10.65 -10.09
C SER A 279 14.89 11.93 -9.85
N SER A 280 13.63 11.82 -9.44
CA SER A 280 12.81 12.97 -9.06
C SER A 280 13.22 13.55 -7.70
N ALA A 281 13.69 12.68 -6.81
CA ALA A 281 14.16 13.06 -5.49
C ALA A 281 15.41 13.96 -5.54
N SER A 282 16.32 13.71 -6.47
CA SER A 282 17.61 14.44 -6.54
C SER A 282 17.43 15.96 -6.64
N VAL A 283 16.38 16.42 -7.31
CA VAL A 283 16.12 17.85 -7.49
C VAL A 283 15.79 18.53 -6.16
N TRP A 284 14.76 18.04 -5.46
CA TRP A 284 14.36 18.67 -4.20
C TRP A 284 15.30 18.35 -3.04
N LEU A 285 16.00 17.19 -3.05
CA LEU A 285 17.07 16.89 -2.10
C LEU A 285 18.26 17.84 -2.26
N ALA A 286 18.63 18.18 -3.48
CA ALA A 286 19.68 19.18 -3.73
C ALA A 286 19.27 20.57 -3.22
N CYS A 287 17.99 20.94 -3.41
CA CYS A 287 17.43 22.17 -2.87
C CYS A 287 17.55 22.21 -1.33
N ILE A 288 17.14 21.15 -0.62
CA ILE A 288 17.29 21.06 0.84
C ILE A 288 18.74 21.05 1.26
N SER A 289 19.61 20.36 0.53
CA SER A 289 21.07 20.37 0.82
C SER A 289 21.67 21.77 0.71
N SER A 290 21.19 22.60 -0.22
CA SER A 290 21.64 24.00 -0.32
C SER A 290 21.22 24.80 0.91
N LEU A 291 20.01 24.60 1.41
CA LEU A 291 19.52 25.21 2.65
C LEU A 291 20.34 24.78 3.87
N THR A 292 20.70 23.51 3.97
CA THR A 292 21.49 23.00 5.10
C THR A 292 22.94 23.49 5.11
N ARG A 293 23.42 24.10 4.03
CA ARG A 293 24.76 24.76 3.94
C ARG A 293 24.71 26.25 4.21
N ALA A 294 23.51 26.86 4.27
CA ALA A 294 23.39 28.28 4.54
C ALA A 294 23.84 28.62 5.96
N ASP A 295 24.88 29.43 6.15
CA ASP A 295 25.43 29.73 7.47
C ASP A 295 24.42 30.30 8.44
N THR A 296 23.44 31.07 7.96
CA THR A 296 22.34 31.62 8.78
C THR A 296 21.46 30.56 9.41
N LEU A 297 21.11 29.50 8.67
CA LEU A 297 20.31 28.40 9.21
C LEU A 297 21.14 27.49 10.12
N MET A 298 22.42 27.31 9.78
CA MET A 298 23.35 26.53 10.61
C MET A 298 23.56 27.17 11.98
N THR A 299 23.76 28.49 12.02
CA THR A 299 23.94 29.24 13.28
C THR A 299 22.66 29.24 14.12
N LYS A 300 21.50 29.40 13.46
CA LYS A 300 20.20 29.53 14.14
C LYS A 300 19.68 28.21 14.71
N PHE A 301 19.88 27.08 14.04
CA PHE A 301 19.27 25.80 14.39
C PHE A 301 20.26 24.71 14.84
N GLY A 302 21.52 25.05 15.10
CA GLY A 302 22.52 24.12 15.64
C GLY A 302 22.92 22.97 14.72
N GLY A 303 22.45 22.99 13.49
CA GLY A 303 22.67 21.97 12.47
C GLY A 303 21.39 21.22 12.10
N LEU A 304 21.03 21.30 10.82
CA LEU A 304 19.95 20.53 10.24
C LEU A 304 20.48 19.18 9.76
N GLN A 305 19.80 18.12 10.14
CA GLN A 305 20.05 16.78 9.61
C GLN A 305 18.79 16.29 8.91
N LEU A 306 18.92 15.95 7.63
CA LEU A 306 17.86 15.31 6.86
C LEU A 306 18.06 13.79 6.89
N VAL A 307 17.08 13.05 7.35
CA VAL A 307 17.05 11.58 7.19
C VAL A 307 16.30 11.26 5.92
N TRP A 308 17.01 10.80 4.90
CA TRP A 308 16.42 10.39 3.65
C TRP A 308 15.96 8.92 3.70
N ARG A 309 14.67 8.73 3.59
CA ARG A 309 14.02 7.42 3.52
C ARG A 309 13.46 7.17 2.11
N PRO A 310 14.27 6.71 1.15
CA PRO A 310 13.79 6.39 -0.18
C PRO A 310 12.91 5.14 -0.15
N TYR A 311 12.16 4.94 -1.25
CA TYR A 311 11.38 3.71 -1.41
C TYR A 311 12.31 2.49 -1.37
N PRO A 312 11.99 1.47 -0.57
CA PRO A 312 12.83 0.29 -0.42
C PRO A 312 13.08 -0.39 -1.77
N THR A 313 14.36 -0.52 -2.12
CA THR A 313 14.77 -1.11 -3.39
C THR A 313 15.94 -2.06 -3.20
N SER A 314 15.93 -3.16 -3.94
CA SER A 314 17.07 -4.06 -4.09
C SER A 314 17.91 -3.77 -5.36
N ASP A 315 17.53 -2.77 -6.14
CA ASP A 315 18.25 -2.38 -7.34
C ASP A 315 19.61 -1.77 -6.99
N LYS A 316 20.68 -2.45 -7.38
CA LYS A 316 22.06 -2.04 -7.11
C LYS A 316 22.41 -0.65 -7.66
N LYS A 317 21.82 -0.25 -8.80
CA LYS A 317 22.04 1.10 -9.37
C LYS A 317 21.46 2.18 -8.49
N ASN A 318 20.22 1.98 -8.03
CA ASN A 318 19.58 2.91 -7.12
C ASN A 318 20.32 2.98 -5.79
N LEU A 319 20.74 1.86 -5.22
CA LEU A 319 21.53 1.83 -3.98
C LEU A 319 22.87 2.53 -4.14
N LYS A 320 23.55 2.34 -5.27
CA LYS A 320 24.80 3.03 -5.58
C LYS A 320 24.57 4.54 -5.68
N PHE A 321 23.59 4.98 -6.46
CA PHE A 321 23.23 6.40 -6.58
C PHE A 321 22.94 7.04 -5.23
N MET A 322 22.14 6.38 -4.37
CA MET A 322 21.79 6.90 -3.05
C MET A 322 23.04 7.11 -2.17
N ARG A 323 23.96 6.14 -2.16
CA ARG A 323 25.20 6.22 -1.41
C ARG A 323 26.11 7.33 -1.92
N GLU A 324 26.28 7.44 -3.23
CA GLU A 324 27.08 8.49 -3.87
C GLU A 324 26.48 9.88 -3.60
N PHE A 325 25.16 10.01 -3.64
CA PHE A 325 24.48 11.27 -3.34
C PHE A 325 24.72 11.70 -1.89
N VAL A 326 24.54 10.80 -0.92
CA VAL A 326 24.75 11.10 0.51
C VAL A 326 26.21 11.48 0.80
N LEU A 327 27.18 10.84 0.16
CA LEU A 327 28.59 11.21 0.29
C LEU A 327 28.88 12.65 -0.15
N GLN A 328 28.17 13.16 -1.16
CA GLN A 328 28.28 14.54 -1.63
C GLN A 328 27.49 15.54 -0.76
N HIS A 329 26.58 15.03 0.10
CA HIS A 329 25.69 15.84 0.91
C HIS A 329 25.73 15.39 2.39
N PRO A 330 26.77 15.75 3.16
CA PRO A 330 27.04 15.18 4.49
C PRO A 330 25.98 15.49 5.56
N ARG A 331 25.02 16.38 5.26
CA ARG A 331 23.88 16.68 6.13
C ARG A 331 22.64 15.83 5.80
N ILE A 332 22.75 14.95 4.82
CA ILE A 332 21.71 14.00 4.46
C ILE A 332 22.18 12.62 4.88
N GLU A 333 21.47 12.01 5.83
CA GLU A 333 21.71 10.65 6.26
C GLU A 333 20.71 9.71 5.59
N LEU A 334 21.20 8.58 5.10
CA LEU A 334 20.32 7.55 4.54
C LEU A 334 19.73 6.70 5.68
N ASP A 335 18.41 6.51 5.65
CA ASP A 335 17.75 5.64 6.62
C ASP A 335 18.35 4.21 6.59
N LYS A 336 18.78 3.75 7.76
CA LYS A 336 19.48 2.45 7.93
C LYS A 336 18.64 1.26 7.49
N ASP A 337 17.31 1.37 7.56
CA ASP A 337 16.38 0.29 7.25
C ASP A 337 16.00 0.19 5.76
N ILE A 338 16.67 0.93 4.88
CA ILE A 338 16.37 0.94 3.46
C ILE A 338 16.51 -0.45 2.80
N SER A 339 17.51 -1.22 3.22
CA SER A 339 17.75 -2.59 2.73
C SER A 339 16.75 -3.58 3.32
N VAL A 340 16.41 -3.40 4.59
CA VAL A 340 15.41 -4.22 5.29
C VAL A 340 14.03 -4.00 4.67
N GLY A 341 13.65 -2.75 4.40
CA GLY A 341 12.38 -2.43 3.74
C GLY A 341 12.18 -3.09 2.37
N ALA A 342 13.26 -3.30 1.58
CA ALA A 342 13.18 -4.02 0.31
C ALA A 342 12.92 -5.53 0.50
N SER A 343 13.45 -6.10 1.59
CA SER A 343 13.31 -7.51 1.92
C SER A 343 12.04 -7.82 2.72
N HIS A 344 11.35 -6.83 3.32
CA HIS A 344 10.06 -7.04 4.00
C HIS A 344 9.00 -7.72 3.14
N ARG A 345 9.10 -7.60 1.83
CA ARG A 345 8.22 -8.28 0.87
C ARG A 345 8.69 -9.69 0.54
N SER A 346 9.88 -10.06 0.96
CA SER A 346 10.42 -11.42 0.80
C SER A 346 10.21 -12.18 2.10
N SER A 347 9.88 -13.44 2.00
CA SER A 347 9.85 -14.39 3.13
C SER A 347 11.21 -14.58 3.84
N LYS A 348 12.24 -13.83 3.44
CA LYS A 348 13.62 -13.93 3.92
C LYS A 348 13.95 -13.04 5.12
N VAL A 349 13.05 -12.11 5.50
CA VAL A 349 13.22 -11.26 6.68
C VAL A 349 12.39 -11.84 7.79
N SER A 350 12.97 -12.00 8.97
CA SER A 350 12.29 -12.47 10.17
C SER A 350 11.16 -11.50 10.58
N PHE A 351 10.21 -11.95 11.36
CA PHE A 351 9.16 -11.08 11.90
C PHE A 351 9.73 -10.06 12.87
N ALA A 352 10.72 -10.45 13.71
CA ALA A 352 11.38 -9.53 14.66
C ALA A 352 12.07 -8.39 13.94
N GLU A 353 12.86 -8.66 12.88
CA GLU A 353 13.50 -7.61 12.09
C GLU A 353 12.46 -6.67 11.46
N ALA A 354 11.35 -7.20 10.96
CA ALA A 354 10.27 -6.42 10.39
C ALA A 354 9.63 -5.49 11.43
N LYS A 355 9.35 -6.03 12.61
CA LYS A 355 8.79 -5.33 13.75
C LYS A 355 9.73 -4.24 14.26
N ASP A 356 11.01 -4.55 14.44
CA ASP A 356 12.01 -3.59 14.89
C ASP A 356 12.22 -2.45 13.89
N ALA A 357 12.29 -2.76 12.59
CA ALA A 357 12.37 -1.74 11.55
C ALA A 357 11.14 -0.83 11.52
N TYR A 358 9.95 -1.39 11.78
CA TYR A 358 8.74 -0.61 11.92
C TYR A 358 8.79 0.34 13.12
N PHE A 359 9.21 -0.14 14.31
CA PHE A 359 9.30 0.73 15.48
C PHE A 359 10.39 1.79 15.36
N ARG A 360 11.54 1.50 14.74
CA ARG A 360 12.54 2.53 14.41
C ARG A 360 11.96 3.60 13.47
N TYR A 361 11.19 3.18 12.45
CA TYR A 361 10.50 4.12 11.57
C TYR A 361 9.50 5.00 12.32
N ILE A 362 8.71 4.43 13.22
CA ILE A 362 7.78 5.19 14.06
C ILE A 362 8.52 6.18 14.97
N SER A 363 9.59 5.74 15.62
CA SER A 363 10.44 6.60 16.47
C SER A 363 11.04 7.76 15.67
N LEU A 364 11.45 7.49 14.41
CA LEU A 364 11.94 8.52 13.51
C LEU A 364 10.85 9.55 13.20
N LEU A 365 9.61 9.11 12.90
CA LEU A 365 8.49 10.01 12.69
C LEU A 365 8.16 10.83 13.95
N ASP A 366 8.15 10.19 15.11
CA ASP A 366 7.81 10.86 16.38
C ASP A 366 8.85 11.94 16.75
N SER A 367 10.13 11.73 16.37
CA SER A 367 11.22 12.71 16.57
C SER A 367 11.27 13.81 15.51
N ALA A 368 10.58 13.66 14.37
CA ALA A 368 10.64 14.61 13.27
C ALA A 368 9.86 15.89 13.57
N SER A 369 10.37 17.04 13.08
CA SER A 369 9.67 18.32 13.14
C SER A 369 8.57 18.39 12.08
N PHE A 370 8.87 17.95 10.88
CA PHE A 370 7.95 17.82 9.75
C PHE A 370 8.51 16.80 8.75
N VAL A 371 7.74 16.51 7.72
CA VAL A 371 8.09 15.52 6.70
C VAL A 371 8.03 16.14 5.32
N ILE A 372 9.02 15.87 4.48
CA ILE A 372 8.96 16.14 3.04
C ILE A 372 8.70 14.81 2.36
N SER A 373 7.58 14.64 1.70
CA SER A 373 7.20 13.34 1.13
C SER A 373 6.62 13.47 -0.27
N GLU A 374 7.16 12.69 -1.19
CA GLU A 374 6.45 12.36 -2.41
C GLU A 374 5.22 11.49 -2.09
N GLY A 375 4.33 11.23 -3.05
CA GLY A 375 3.07 10.50 -2.86
C GLY A 375 3.21 9.07 -2.31
N THR A 376 3.71 8.93 -1.09
CA THR A 376 3.92 7.66 -0.37
C THR A 376 3.00 7.55 0.84
N SER A 377 2.84 6.36 1.42
CA SER A 377 2.08 6.14 2.65
C SER A 377 2.65 6.89 3.86
N VAL A 378 3.90 7.35 3.78
CA VAL A 378 4.52 8.20 4.82
C VAL A 378 3.72 9.47 5.07
N ILE A 379 3.01 10.00 4.06
CA ILE A 379 2.10 11.14 4.25
C ILE A 379 1.02 10.80 5.29
N VAL A 380 0.40 9.64 5.14
CA VAL A 380 -0.68 9.19 6.04
C VAL A 380 -0.13 8.97 7.46
N ASP A 381 1.01 8.30 7.56
CA ASP A 381 1.65 8.02 8.85
C ASP A 381 2.10 9.29 9.57
N ALA A 382 2.65 10.25 8.84
CA ALA A 382 3.06 11.55 9.36
C ALA A 382 1.85 12.37 9.82
N ARG A 383 0.81 12.44 9.00
CA ARG A 383 -0.41 13.18 9.35
C ARG A 383 -1.14 12.60 10.55
N ALA A 384 -1.18 11.27 10.67
CA ALA A 384 -1.75 10.60 11.84
C ALA A 384 -1.05 10.99 13.16
N ARG A 385 0.21 11.47 13.08
CA ARG A 385 1.01 11.98 14.21
C ARG A 385 0.98 13.50 14.34
N GLY A 386 0.15 14.17 13.57
CA GLY A 386 0.08 15.63 13.59
C GLY A 386 1.30 16.31 12.95
N LEU A 387 2.18 15.60 12.25
CA LEU A 387 3.30 16.20 11.54
C LEU A 387 2.82 16.97 10.31
N ALA A 388 3.34 18.16 10.10
CA ALA A 388 3.20 18.82 8.81
C ALA A 388 3.91 18.02 7.71
N VAL A 389 3.32 17.99 6.52
CA VAL A 389 3.89 17.31 5.35
C VAL A 389 4.04 18.32 4.22
N ILE A 390 5.25 18.46 3.70
CA ILE A 390 5.50 19.21 2.48
C ILE A 390 5.57 18.21 1.31
N TYR A 391 4.74 18.42 0.30
CA TYR A 391 4.72 17.61 -0.92
C TYR A 391 5.39 18.37 -2.06
N PRO A 392 6.58 17.95 -2.54
CA PRO A 392 7.30 18.64 -3.62
C PRO A 392 6.69 18.28 -4.98
N ALA A 393 5.83 19.13 -5.52
CA ALA A 393 5.16 18.97 -6.81
C ALA A 393 5.54 20.08 -7.79
N PHE A 394 6.81 20.12 -8.22
CA PHE A 394 7.33 21.21 -9.04
C PHE A 394 6.69 21.28 -10.43
N LYS A 395 6.06 22.41 -10.77
CA LYS A 395 5.37 22.65 -12.03
C LYS A 395 6.28 22.61 -13.24
N GLN A 396 7.51 23.11 -13.10
CA GLN A 396 8.51 23.10 -14.18
C GLN A 396 8.86 21.70 -14.66
N ASN A 397 8.64 20.70 -13.83
CA ASN A 397 8.86 19.28 -14.13
C ASN A 397 7.58 18.51 -14.45
N ALA A 398 6.55 19.18 -14.98
CA ALA A 398 5.19 18.63 -15.22
C ALA A 398 5.14 17.60 -16.37
N VAL A 399 6.08 16.66 -16.41
CA VAL A 399 6.06 15.53 -17.35
C VAL A 399 5.24 14.37 -16.79
N VAL A 400 4.81 13.47 -17.66
CA VAL A 400 4.06 12.26 -17.27
C VAL A 400 4.90 11.45 -16.26
N GLY A 401 4.32 11.17 -15.10
CA GLY A 401 4.98 10.45 -14.01
C GLY A 401 5.70 11.33 -12.97
N SER A 402 5.87 12.63 -13.21
CA SER A 402 6.40 13.57 -12.21
C SER A 402 5.47 13.68 -10.99
N GLN A 403 5.95 14.25 -9.89
CA GLN A 403 5.14 14.44 -8.68
C GLN A 403 3.95 15.39 -8.94
N TRP A 404 4.15 16.43 -9.75
CA TRP A 404 3.07 17.30 -10.22
C TRP A 404 1.99 16.52 -10.97
N HIS A 405 2.39 15.71 -11.94
CA HIS A 405 1.46 14.89 -12.71
C HIS A 405 0.72 13.86 -11.80
N ARG A 406 1.45 13.23 -10.87
CA ARG A 406 0.86 12.27 -9.93
C ARG A 406 -0.16 12.91 -9.01
N LEU A 407 0.15 14.08 -8.45
CA LEU A 407 -0.76 14.81 -7.57
C LEU A 407 -2.11 15.11 -8.25
N ASN A 408 -2.07 15.45 -9.54
CA ASN A 408 -3.25 15.81 -10.30
C ASN A 408 -3.98 14.64 -10.97
N THR A 409 -3.37 13.45 -11.05
CA THR A 409 -3.95 12.32 -11.81
C THR A 409 -4.09 11.03 -11.03
N SER A 410 -3.44 10.90 -9.87
CA SER A 410 -3.49 9.65 -9.08
C SER A 410 -4.69 9.65 -8.15
N ASN A 411 -5.51 8.64 -8.28
CA ASN A 411 -6.73 8.49 -7.49
C ASN A 411 -6.52 8.53 -5.97
N HIS A 412 -5.42 7.94 -5.48
CA HIS A 412 -5.12 7.90 -4.05
C HIS A 412 -4.61 9.25 -3.50
N LEU A 413 -4.26 10.21 -4.36
CA LEU A 413 -3.86 11.56 -3.97
C LEU A 413 -5.00 12.58 -4.09
N LYS A 414 -6.20 12.13 -4.49
CA LYS A 414 -7.38 12.98 -4.54
C LYS A 414 -7.67 13.57 -3.16
N GLY A 415 -7.91 14.86 -3.08
CA GLY A 415 -8.16 15.58 -1.82
C GLY A 415 -6.90 15.88 -1.00
N LEU A 416 -5.70 15.55 -1.50
CA LEU A 416 -4.46 15.78 -0.73
C LEU A 416 -4.16 17.27 -0.58
N ARG A 417 -4.53 18.11 -1.57
CA ARG A 417 -4.36 19.58 -1.50
C ARG A 417 -5.20 20.24 -0.39
N GLU A 418 -6.36 19.67 -0.16
CA GLU A 418 -7.34 20.13 0.81
C GLU A 418 -7.09 19.57 2.22
N THR A 419 -6.17 18.60 2.33
CA THR A 419 -5.86 17.96 3.61
C THR A 419 -5.10 18.91 4.51
N LYS A 420 -5.68 19.24 5.67
CA LYS A 420 -5.05 20.09 6.68
C LYS A 420 -3.69 19.53 7.10
N GLY A 421 -2.67 20.38 7.10
CA GLY A 421 -1.30 20.01 7.43
C GLY A 421 -0.51 19.36 6.29
N VAL A 422 -1.06 19.33 5.08
CA VAL A 422 -0.32 19.03 3.86
C VAL A 422 -0.11 20.32 3.07
N PHE A 423 1.12 20.62 2.70
CA PHE A 423 1.54 21.81 2.00
C PHE A 423 2.19 21.41 0.68
N ILE A 424 1.70 21.96 -0.43
CA ILE A 424 2.20 21.61 -1.76
C ILE A 424 3.24 22.66 -2.16
N ALA A 425 4.48 22.25 -2.33
CA ALA A 425 5.52 23.10 -2.90
C ALA A 425 5.53 22.94 -4.43
N GLU A 426 5.14 23.97 -5.17
CA GLU A 426 5.00 23.93 -6.62
C GLU A 426 6.28 24.31 -7.36
N ASP A 427 7.27 24.84 -6.63
CA ASP A 427 8.62 25.15 -7.11
C ASP A 427 9.65 25.09 -5.96
N GLU A 428 10.92 25.36 -6.28
CA GLU A 428 12.02 25.29 -5.32
C GLU A 428 11.95 26.41 -4.27
N GLU A 429 11.54 27.60 -4.63
CA GLU A 429 11.48 28.75 -3.71
C GLU A 429 10.36 28.54 -2.69
N GLU A 430 9.22 28.02 -3.12
CA GLU A 430 8.15 27.66 -2.20
C GLU A 430 8.56 26.53 -1.25
N LEU A 431 9.30 25.52 -1.74
CA LEU A 431 9.86 24.48 -0.89
C LEU A 431 10.78 25.05 0.18
N LYS A 432 11.70 25.94 -0.20
CA LYS A 432 12.62 26.61 0.73
C LYS A 432 11.88 27.41 1.78
N ARG A 433 10.90 28.21 1.35
CA ARG A 433 10.06 29.03 2.23
C ARG A 433 9.32 28.19 3.27
N LEU A 434 8.69 27.09 2.84
CA LEU A 434 7.98 26.17 3.73
C LEU A 434 8.92 25.48 4.73
N VAL A 435 10.09 25.05 4.28
CA VAL A 435 11.11 24.45 5.15
C VAL A 435 11.55 25.42 6.23
N VAL A 436 11.87 26.67 5.86
CA VAL A 436 12.29 27.71 6.81
C VAL A 436 11.15 28.00 7.80
N ASP A 437 9.91 28.17 7.33
CA ASP A 437 8.75 28.42 8.20
C ASP A 437 8.57 27.33 9.27
N PHE A 438 8.66 26.05 8.87
CA PHE A 438 8.51 24.96 9.82
C PHE A 438 9.70 24.75 10.75
N LEU A 439 10.89 25.23 10.37
CA LEU A 439 12.04 25.26 11.25
C LEU A 439 11.95 26.41 12.28
N GLU A 440 11.49 27.57 11.84
CA GLU A 440 11.32 28.73 12.72
C GLU A 440 10.11 28.59 13.66
N ASN A 441 9.04 27.99 13.16
CA ASN A 441 7.77 27.81 13.86
C ASN A 441 7.39 26.34 13.92
N PRO A 442 8.14 25.48 14.64
CA PRO A 442 7.84 24.08 14.76
C PRO A 442 6.48 23.89 15.44
N ARG A 443 5.55 23.22 14.76
CA ARG A 443 4.19 23.02 15.25
C ARG A 443 3.63 21.69 14.82
N ARG A 444 2.88 21.06 15.69
CA ARG A 444 2.03 19.93 15.34
C ARG A 444 0.68 20.46 14.86
N ILE A 445 0.19 19.89 13.80
CA ILE A 445 -1.12 20.19 13.24
C ILE A 445 -1.98 18.95 13.45
N PRO A 446 -2.92 18.95 14.40
CA PRO A 446 -3.74 17.77 14.66
C PRO A 446 -4.43 17.28 13.38
N PRO A 447 -4.48 15.96 13.16
CA PRO A 447 -5.23 15.40 12.06
C PRO A 447 -6.72 15.65 12.30
N ASP A 448 -7.45 15.89 11.22
CA ASP A 448 -8.90 15.96 11.21
C ASP A 448 -9.45 15.33 9.91
N ASN A 449 -10.75 15.26 9.80
CA ASN A 449 -11.41 14.70 8.63
C ASN A 449 -11.68 15.74 7.51
N SER A 450 -11.15 16.97 7.62
CA SER A 450 -11.48 18.08 6.72
C SER A 450 -11.15 17.81 5.26
N GLY A 451 -9.99 17.18 4.98
CA GLY A 451 -9.58 16.81 3.62
C GLY A 451 -10.01 15.40 3.22
N GLU A 452 -10.79 14.72 4.07
CA GLU A 452 -11.22 13.32 3.84
C GLU A 452 -10.10 12.31 3.59
N ASN A 453 -8.83 12.73 3.66
CA ASN A 453 -7.66 11.86 3.40
C ASN A 453 -7.11 11.19 4.65
N ILE A 454 -7.43 11.71 5.84
CA ILE A 454 -7.07 11.12 7.11
C ILE A 454 -8.34 10.72 7.82
N PHE A 455 -8.37 9.48 8.29
CA PHE A 455 -9.51 8.97 9.05
C PHE A 455 -9.20 9.08 10.55
N VAL A 456 -10.04 9.83 11.26
CA VAL A 456 -9.94 10.01 12.72
C VAL A 456 -11.18 9.42 13.37
N ASP A 457 -10.99 8.51 14.33
CA ASP A 457 -12.06 7.87 15.11
C ASP A 457 -11.51 7.49 16.49
N GLU A 458 -12.31 7.59 17.52
CA GLU A 458 -11.93 7.25 18.90
C GLU A 458 -11.85 5.74 19.14
N ARG A 459 -12.56 4.94 18.33
CA ARG A 459 -12.55 3.47 18.42
C ARG A 459 -11.27 2.90 17.85
N THR A 460 -10.88 1.73 18.32
CA THR A 460 -9.74 1.00 17.74
C THR A 460 -10.07 0.54 16.31
N TYR A 461 -9.04 0.22 15.54
CA TYR A 461 -9.24 -0.31 14.19
C TYR A 461 -10.03 -1.64 14.21
N ALA A 462 -9.76 -2.49 15.18
CA ALA A 462 -10.46 -3.76 15.32
C ALA A 462 -11.94 -3.56 15.62
N GLN A 463 -12.31 -2.61 16.49
CA GLN A 463 -13.71 -2.27 16.78
C GLN A 463 -14.44 -1.79 15.52
N ARG A 464 -13.84 -0.88 14.74
CA ARG A 464 -14.44 -0.40 13.48
C ARG A 464 -14.64 -1.52 12.46
N VAL A 465 -13.68 -2.45 12.37
CA VAL A 465 -13.80 -3.62 11.47
C VAL A 465 -14.89 -4.57 11.96
N LEU A 466 -15.00 -4.80 13.27
CA LEU A 466 -16.08 -5.62 13.87
C LEU A 466 -17.46 -5.07 13.56
N ASP A 467 -17.65 -3.76 13.68
CA ASP A 467 -18.92 -3.12 13.34
C ASP A 467 -19.33 -3.40 11.89
N VAL A 468 -18.38 -3.31 10.95
CA VAL A 468 -18.65 -3.61 9.53
C VAL A 468 -18.93 -5.11 9.30
N ILE A 469 -18.27 -5.99 10.07
CA ILE A 469 -18.55 -7.43 10.02
C ILE A 469 -19.99 -7.69 10.48
N ASP A 470 -20.43 -7.08 11.57
CA ASP A 470 -21.77 -7.23 12.13
C ASP A 470 -22.85 -6.74 11.17
N ASP A 471 -22.62 -5.58 10.57
CA ASP A 471 -23.49 -5.04 9.53
C ASP A 471 -23.60 -6.00 8.34
N ALA A 472 -22.47 -6.54 7.87
CA ALA A 472 -22.44 -7.44 6.73
C ALA A 472 -23.16 -8.79 7.02
N ILE A 473 -23.03 -9.31 8.23
CA ILE A 473 -23.76 -10.53 8.68
C ILE A 473 -25.26 -10.25 8.72
N THR A 474 -25.65 -9.12 9.32
CA THR A 474 -27.06 -8.71 9.46
C THR A 474 -27.72 -8.46 8.11
N GLU A 475 -27.05 -7.75 7.19
CA GLU A 475 -27.55 -7.53 5.83
C GLU A 475 -27.75 -8.84 5.09
N LYS A 476 -26.87 -9.82 5.32
CA LYS A 476 -26.93 -11.10 4.64
C LYS A 476 -28.05 -12.01 5.19
N SER A 477 -28.34 -11.96 6.49
CA SER A 477 -29.48 -12.69 7.07
C SER A 477 -30.82 -12.18 6.53
N LYS A 478 -30.98 -10.83 6.45
CA LYS A 478 -32.18 -10.21 5.86
C LYS A 478 -32.44 -10.55 4.39
N GLN A 479 -31.42 -10.96 3.64
CA GLN A 479 -31.55 -11.40 2.25
C GLN A 479 -31.91 -12.87 2.11
N ARG A 480 -31.91 -13.65 3.21
CA ARG A 480 -32.27 -15.08 3.23
C ARG A 480 -33.73 -15.29 3.58
N ASP A 481 -34.28 -14.34 4.33
CA ASP A 481 -35.71 -14.26 4.66
C ASP A 481 -36.50 -13.60 3.51
#